data_84fe2cd816f4a5eed852e816204de0f2
#
_entry.id   84fe2cd816f4a5eed852e816204de0f2
#
_cell.length_a   1.000
_cell.length_b   1.000
_cell.length_c   1.000
_cell.angle_alpha   90.00
_cell.angle_beta   90.00
_cell.angle_gamma   90.00
#
_symmetry.space_group_name_H-M   'P 1'
#
loop_
_entity.id
_entity.type
_entity.pdbx_description
1 polymer ?
#
loop_
_entity_poly.entity_id
_entity_poly.type
_entity_poly.pdbx_seq_one_letter_code
_entity_poly.pdbx_strand_id
1 'polypeptide(L)'
;MPRGYVQALFDQYAPRFEAALLGDLGYRAPQQLFKAVVALRVAARKPAFFKRAIDLGCGTGLAAAAFEKEVDHFIGIDLSPCMIEEARASGLYQQLEVEDMVVGLRGQGDASADLVLAADAFVYVPELAPVLTEVERVLAPGGLLAFSVETHSGEGVVIGERLAMPTPRNTCMTEQRQAG
;
A
#
# COMPACT_ATOMS: atom_id res chain seq x y z
N MET A 1 -13.47 -2.57 -8.13
CA MET A 1 -13.25 -3.85 -8.83
C MET A 1 -13.54 -5.03 -7.90
N PRO A 2 -13.94 -6.24 -8.40
CA PRO A 2 -14.09 -7.41 -7.54
C PRO A 2 -12.72 -7.78 -6.91
N ARG A 3 -12.73 -8.07 -5.59
CA ARG A 3 -11.49 -8.39 -4.83
C ARG A 3 -10.67 -9.51 -5.46
N GLY A 4 -11.31 -10.61 -5.87
CA GLY A 4 -10.61 -11.75 -6.49
C GLY A 4 -9.92 -11.41 -7.82
N TYR A 5 -10.45 -10.44 -8.57
CA TYR A 5 -9.80 -9.96 -9.79
C TYR A 5 -8.53 -9.15 -9.47
N VAL A 6 -8.61 -8.25 -8.49
CA VAL A 6 -7.47 -7.42 -8.05
C VAL A 6 -6.36 -8.32 -7.49
N GLN A 7 -6.71 -9.28 -6.64
CA GLN A 7 -5.76 -10.26 -6.11
C GLN A 7 -5.05 -11.03 -7.23
N ALA A 8 -5.81 -11.68 -8.13
CA ALA A 8 -5.25 -12.46 -9.22
C ALA A 8 -4.35 -11.63 -10.16
N LEU A 9 -4.71 -10.36 -10.39
CA LEU A 9 -3.90 -9.42 -11.15
C LEU A 9 -2.54 -9.22 -10.49
N PHE A 10 -2.50 -8.90 -9.21
CA PHE A 10 -1.26 -8.61 -8.49
C PHE A 10 -0.43 -9.87 -8.21
N ASP A 11 -1.04 -11.02 -7.99
CA ASP A 11 -0.32 -12.30 -7.90
C ASP A 11 0.50 -12.61 -9.18
N GLN A 12 -0.06 -12.29 -10.35
CA GLN A 12 0.65 -12.46 -11.62
C GLN A 12 1.79 -11.44 -11.82
N TYR A 13 1.63 -10.25 -11.24
CA TYR A 13 2.57 -9.14 -11.44
C TYR A 13 3.73 -9.17 -10.47
N ALA A 14 3.60 -9.73 -9.27
CA ALA A 14 4.57 -9.66 -8.19
C ALA A 14 6.03 -9.91 -8.65
N PRO A 15 6.36 -10.97 -9.43
CA PRO A 15 7.75 -11.26 -9.81
C PRO A 15 8.38 -10.22 -10.77
N ARG A 16 7.59 -9.35 -11.38
CA ARG A 16 8.04 -8.35 -12.37
C ARG A 16 7.63 -6.94 -12.01
N PHE A 17 6.95 -6.77 -10.89
CA PHE A 17 6.31 -5.52 -10.51
C PHE A 17 7.31 -4.37 -10.44
N GLU A 18 8.41 -4.54 -9.73
CA GLU A 18 9.43 -3.49 -9.60
C GLU A 18 10.12 -3.18 -10.92
N ALA A 19 10.48 -4.20 -11.71
CA ALA A 19 11.13 -3.99 -13.00
C ALA A 19 10.23 -3.22 -13.97
N ALA A 20 8.92 -3.55 -13.99
CA ALA A 20 7.94 -2.86 -14.84
C ALA A 20 7.66 -1.42 -14.35
N LEU A 21 7.53 -1.20 -13.05
CA LEU A 21 7.23 0.12 -12.49
C LEU A 21 8.43 1.07 -12.52
N LEU A 22 9.60 0.59 -12.08
CA LEU A 22 10.80 1.44 -11.96
C LEU A 22 11.50 1.64 -13.30
N GLY A 23 11.43 0.66 -14.22
CA GLY A 23 12.06 0.73 -15.53
C GLY A 23 11.23 1.49 -16.57
N ASP A 24 10.01 1.02 -16.82
CA ASP A 24 9.22 1.47 -17.99
C ASP A 24 8.28 2.65 -17.67
N LEU A 25 7.78 2.78 -16.45
CA LEU A 25 6.74 3.75 -16.09
C LEU A 25 7.25 4.95 -15.28
N GLY A 26 8.51 4.95 -14.83
CA GLY A 26 9.05 6.04 -14.01
C GLY A 26 8.25 6.26 -12.72
N TYR A 27 7.78 5.19 -12.10
CA TYR A 27 6.92 5.20 -10.91
C TYR A 27 7.56 5.98 -9.76
N ARG A 28 6.85 6.99 -9.27
CA ARG A 28 7.37 7.90 -8.24
C ARG A 28 6.37 8.20 -7.12
N ALA A 29 5.23 7.53 -7.07
CA ALA A 29 4.23 7.79 -6.04
C ALA A 29 4.78 7.68 -4.61
N PRO A 30 5.57 6.65 -4.23
CA PRO A 30 6.18 6.57 -2.91
C PRO A 30 7.05 7.78 -2.57
N GLN A 31 7.91 8.21 -3.50
CA GLN A 31 8.81 9.35 -3.31
C GLN A 31 8.04 10.69 -3.27
N GLN A 32 6.94 10.80 -4.01
CA GLN A 32 6.08 11.99 -3.97
C GLN A 32 5.33 12.08 -2.64
N LEU A 33 4.79 10.96 -2.13
CA LEU A 33 4.17 10.89 -0.80
C LEU A 33 5.19 11.24 0.28
N PHE A 34 6.38 10.69 0.22
CA PHE A 34 7.46 11.00 1.15
C PHE A 34 7.74 12.52 1.20
N LYS A 35 7.96 13.14 0.03
CA LYS A 35 8.23 14.59 -0.06
C LYS A 35 7.06 15.41 0.51
N ALA A 36 5.82 15.03 0.22
CA ALA A 36 4.64 15.74 0.71
C ALA A 36 4.52 15.65 2.24
N VAL A 37 4.72 14.44 2.80
CA VAL A 37 4.68 14.21 4.26
C VAL A 37 5.78 15.00 4.97
N VAL A 38 7.02 14.95 4.46
CA VAL A 38 8.15 15.70 5.04
C VAL A 38 7.87 17.21 4.97
N ALA A 39 7.41 17.73 3.83
CA ALA A 39 7.09 19.16 3.67
C ALA A 39 6.00 19.61 4.65
N LEU A 40 4.95 18.80 4.83
CA LEU A 40 3.88 19.07 5.79
C LEU A 40 4.39 19.11 7.23
N ARG A 41 5.24 18.15 7.62
CA ARG A 41 5.84 18.08 8.97
C ARG A 41 6.75 19.27 9.24
N VAL A 42 7.57 19.65 8.26
CA VAL A 42 8.44 20.85 8.35
C VAL A 42 7.61 22.11 8.50
N ALA A 43 6.58 22.30 7.67
CA ALA A 43 5.67 23.44 7.77
C ALA A 43 4.97 23.52 9.14
N ALA A 44 4.60 22.37 9.70
CA ALA A 44 4.02 22.25 11.05
C ALA A 44 5.05 22.36 12.19
N ARG A 45 6.34 22.52 11.90
CA ARG A 45 7.45 22.49 12.88
C ARG A 45 7.48 21.21 13.72
N LYS A 46 7.13 20.07 13.12
CA LYS A 46 7.15 18.76 13.75
C LYS A 46 8.24 17.88 13.11
N PRO A 47 8.84 16.93 13.84
CA PRO A 47 9.76 15.97 13.24
C PRO A 47 9.04 15.11 12.21
N ALA A 48 9.69 14.83 11.09
CA ALA A 48 9.20 13.87 10.08
C ALA A 48 9.60 12.44 10.47
N PHE A 49 9.24 12.04 11.69
CA PHE A 49 9.54 10.73 12.24
C PHE A 49 8.26 10.12 12.83
N PHE A 50 8.05 8.83 12.59
CA PHE A 50 6.85 8.09 12.97
C PHE A 50 7.25 6.78 13.66
N LYS A 51 6.61 6.50 14.80
CA LYS A 51 6.87 5.25 15.53
C LYS A 51 6.25 4.05 14.83
N ARG A 52 5.05 4.23 14.24
CA ARG A 52 4.34 3.16 13.56
C ARG A 52 3.63 3.67 12.33
N ALA A 53 3.89 3.01 11.20
CA ALA A 53 3.18 3.24 9.95
C ALA A 53 2.42 1.98 9.52
N ILE A 54 1.23 2.19 8.94
CA ILE A 54 0.45 1.14 8.26
C ILE A 54 0.49 1.46 6.76
N ASP A 55 0.91 0.48 5.95
CA ASP A 55 1.02 0.58 4.50
C ASP A 55 -0.10 -0.27 3.86
N LEU A 56 -1.10 0.41 3.31
CA LEU A 56 -2.30 -0.19 2.72
C LEU A 56 -2.08 -0.44 1.22
N GLY A 57 -2.22 -1.70 0.81
CA GLY A 57 -1.81 -2.14 -0.52
C GLY A 57 -0.29 -2.02 -0.66
N CYS A 58 0.43 -2.59 0.30
CA CYS A 58 1.88 -2.39 0.42
C CYS A 58 2.68 -2.93 -0.77
N GLY A 59 2.09 -3.80 -1.60
CA GLY A 59 2.76 -4.38 -2.75
C GLY A 59 4.07 -5.04 -2.36
N THR A 60 5.14 -4.73 -3.09
CA THR A 60 6.51 -5.23 -2.82
C THR A 60 7.27 -4.42 -1.75
N GLY A 61 6.68 -3.34 -1.21
CA GLY A 61 7.30 -2.54 -0.16
C GLY A 61 7.95 -1.23 -0.60
N LEU A 62 7.66 -0.74 -1.80
CA LEU A 62 8.27 0.49 -2.33
C LEU A 62 7.94 1.74 -1.48
N ALA A 63 6.75 1.80 -0.87
CA ALA A 63 6.39 2.90 0.02
C ALA A 63 7.19 2.83 1.33
N ALA A 64 7.30 1.65 1.95
CA ALA A 64 8.13 1.46 3.13
C ALA A 64 9.60 1.80 2.85
N ALA A 65 10.16 1.39 1.71
CA ALA A 65 11.52 1.75 1.31
C ALA A 65 11.74 3.27 1.19
N ALA A 66 10.73 4.01 0.71
CA ALA A 66 10.82 5.48 0.62
C ALA A 66 10.83 6.16 2.00
N PHE A 67 10.24 5.53 3.03
CA PHE A 67 10.12 6.05 4.39
C PHE A 67 11.01 5.32 5.41
N GLU A 68 11.92 4.46 4.98
CA GLU A 68 12.70 3.56 5.84
C GLU A 68 13.37 4.25 7.02
N LYS A 69 13.89 5.47 6.81
CA LYS A 69 14.62 6.22 7.84
C LYS A 69 13.73 7.03 8.77
N GLU A 70 12.48 7.22 8.40
CA GLU A 70 11.51 8.06 9.10
C GLU A 70 10.47 7.26 9.88
N VAL A 71 10.49 5.92 9.77
CA VAL A 71 9.52 5.05 10.43
C VAL A 71 10.24 3.92 11.17
N ASP A 72 9.92 3.74 12.45
CA ASP A 72 10.49 2.65 13.26
C ASP A 72 9.82 1.28 12.98
N HIS A 73 8.51 1.28 12.73
CA HIS A 73 7.73 0.05 12.67
C HIS A 73 6.71 0.10 11.55
N PHE A 74 6.88 -0.76 10.55
CA PHE A 74 5.94 -0.91 9.45
C PHE A 74 5.03 -2.12 9.61
N ILE A 75 3.75 -1.91 9.36
CA ILE A 75 2.73 -2.94 9.16
C ILE A 75 2.29 -2.85 7.70
N GLY A 76 2.46 -3.92 6.93
CA GLY A 76 2.00 -3.99 5.54
C GLY A 76 0.74 -4.83 5.42
N ILE A 77 -0.23 -4.35 4.66
CA ILE A 77 -1.48 -5.04 4.36
C ILE A 77 -1.65 -5.08 2.85
N ASP A 78 -1.80 -6.26 2.27
CA ASP A 78 -2.06 -6.44 0.83
C ASP A 78 -2.98 -7.64 0.59
N LEU A 79 -3.78 -7.59 -0.48
CA LEU A 79 -4.65 -8.70 -0.90
C LEU A 79 -3.87 -9.86 -1.52
N SER A 80 -2.72 -9.58 -2.13
CA SER A 80 -1.92 -10.55 -2.88
C SER A 80 -0.90 -11.23 -1.97
N PRO A 81 -1.00 -12.55 -1.75
CA PRO A 81 0.03 -13.29 -1.04
C PRO A 81 1.39 -13.21 -1.73
N CYS A 82 1.42 -13.13 -3.07
CA CYS A 82 2.68 -13.00 -3.81
C CYS A 82 3.35 -11.65 -3.57
N MET A 83 2.59 -10.55 -3.48
CA MET A 83 3.11 -9.23 -3.08
C MET A 83 3.65 -9.26 -1.64
N ILE A 84 2.94 -9.90 -0.72
CA ILE A 84 3.38 -10.05 0.67
C ILE A 84 4.70 -10.85 0.78
N GLU A 85 4.92 -11.87 -0.05
CA GLU A 85 6.20 -12.59 -0.10
C GLU A 85 7.35 -11.69 -0.56
N GLU A 86 7.15 -10.87 -1.59
CA GLU A 86 8.15 -9.90 -2.05
C GLU A 86 8.40 -8.83 -0.95
N ALA A 87 7.34 -8.28 -0.34
CA ALA A 87 7.47 -7.34 0.78
C ALA A 87 8.25 -7.96 1.96
N ARG A 88 8.04 -9.23 2.24
CA ARG A 88 8.78 -9.97 3.29
C ARG A 88 10.26 -10.05 2.98
N ALA A 89 10.62 -10.27 1.71
CA ALA A 89 12.02 -10.33 1.28
C ALA A 89 12.74 -8.99 1.44
N SER A 90 12.03 -7.87 1.43
CA SER A 90 12.62 -6.53 1.67
C SER A 90 13.16 -6.35 3.10
N GLY A 91 12.62 -7.09 4.08
CA GLY A 91 13.00 -6.98 5.49
C GLY A 91 12.55 -5.69 6.20
N LEU A 92 11.74 -4.85 5.54
CA LEU A 92 11.34 -3.54 6.07
C LEU A 92 10.14 -3.62 7.04
N TYR A 93 9.31 -4.66 6.92
CA TYR A 93 8.09 -4.79 7.70
C TYR A 93 8.27 -5.70 8.91
N GLN A 94 7.79 -5.26 10.07
CA GLN A 94 7.71 -6.08 11.29
C GLN A 94 6.45 -6.96 11.30
N GLN A 95 5.40 -6.54 10.57
CA GLN A 95 4.16 -7.29 10.41
C GLN A 95 3.67 -7.19 8.97
N LEU A 96 3.24 -8.32 8.41
CA LEU A 96 2.66 -8.40 7.07
C LEU A 96 1.39 -9.24 7.12
N GLU A 97 0.31 -8.75 6.51
CA GLU A 97 -1.01 -9.38 6.51
C GLU A 97 -1.50 -9.53 5.07
N VAL A 98 -1.93 -10.75 4.72
CA VAL A 98 -2.64 -11.02 3.46
C VAL A 98 -4.11 -10.81 3.72
N GLU A 99 -4.58 -9.56 3.58
CA GLU A 99 -5.95 -9.20 3.92
C GLU A 99 -6.46 -8.01 3.09
N ASP A 100 -7.79 -7.86 3.10
CA ASP A 100 -8.45 -6.64 2.65
C ASP A 100 -8.11 -5.47 3.58
N MET A 101 -7.97 -4.26 3.02
CA MET A 101 -7.59 -3.06 3.79
C MET A 101 -8.50 -2.80 4.99
N VAL A 102 -9.82 -2.96 4.84
CA VAL A 102 -10.78 -2.74 5.94
C VAL A 102 -10.61 -3.82 7.01
N VAL A 103 -10.44 -5.08 6.61
CA VAL A 103 -10.27 -6.21 7.55
C VAL A 103 -8.94 -6.08 8.29
N GLY A 104 -7.84 -5.81 7.57
CA GLY A 104 -6.53 -5.61 8.18
C GLY A 104 -6.50 -4.41 9.13
N LEU A 105 -7.12 -3.28 8.75
CA LEU A 105 -7.24 -2.13 9.64
C LEU A 105 -8.05 -2.45 10.90
N ARG A 106 -9.13 -3.25 10.81
CA ARG A 106 -9.91 -3.70 11.98
C ARG A 106 -9.10 -4.55 12.95
N GLY A 107 -8.08 -5.25 12.46
CA GLY A 107 -7.13 -5.97 13.29
C GLY A 107 -6.20 -5.06 14.10
N GLN A 108 -6.08 -3.77 13.74
CA GLN A 108 -5.24 -2.81 14.43
C GLN A 108 -5.99 -2.08 15.54
N GLY A 109 -5.27 -1.70 16.61
CA GLY A 109 -5.83 -0.97 17.73
C GLY A 109 -6.21 0.48 17.40
N ASP A 110 -7.09 1.07 18.21
CA ASP A 110 -7.42 2.50 18.12
C ASP A 110 -6.20 3.36 18.42
N ALA A 111 -6.03 4.46 17.69
CA ALA A 111 -4.93 5.41 17.86
C ALA A 111 -3.55 4.72 17.93
N SER A 112 -3.35 3.65 17.16
CA SER A 112 -2.15 2.80 17.19
C SER A 112 -1.11 3.15 16.14
N ALA A 113 -1.41 4.03 15.17
CA ALA A 113 -0.51 4.42 14.09
C ALA A 113 -0.33 5.93 14.01
N ASP A 114 0.88 6.38 13.70
CA ASP A 114 1.19 7.79 13.47
C ASP A 114 1.11 8.19 11.98
N LEU A 115 1.20 7.17 11.09
CA LEU A 115 1.17 7.35 9.66
C LEU A 115 0.40 6.19 9.02
N VAL A 116 -0.48 6.50 8.08
CA VAL A 116 -1.07 5.53 7.17
C VAL A 116 -0.69 5.92 5.74
N LEU A 117 -0.15 4.97 4.99
CA LEU A 117 0.25 5.13 3.59
C LEU A 117 -0.69 4.34 2.68
N ALA A 118 -0.96 4.86 1.47
CA ALA A 118 -1.62 4.14 0.41
C ALA A 118 -1.12 4.65 -0.95
N ALA A 119 -0.02 4.06 -1.45
CA ALA A 119 0.59 4.45 -2.72
C ALA A 119 -0.09 3.69 -3.87
N ASP A 120 -0.87 4.39 -4.69
CA ASP A 120 -1.65 3.87 -5.83
C ASP A 120 -2.56 2.65 -5.50
N ALA A 121 -2.98 2.54 -4.25
CA ALA A 121 -3.81 1.44 -3.79
C ALA A 121 -5.31 1.78 -3.82
N PHE A 122 -5.69 3.02 -3.55
CA PHE A 122 -7.09 3.44 -3.48
C PHE A 122 -7.81 3.44 -4.84
N VAL A 123 -7.07 3.46 -5.94
CA VAL A 123 -7.63 3.36 -7.30
C VAL A 123 -8.36 2.03 -7.55
N TYR A 124 -8.06 1.00 -6.76
CA TYR A 124 -8.72 -0.33 -6.84
C TYR A 124 -9.90 -0.48 -5.88
N VAL A 125 -10.12 0.49 -4.98
CA VAL A 125 -11.15 0.44 -3.95
C VAL A 125 -12.43 1.11 -4.45
N PRO A 126 -13.55 0.39 -4.61
CA PRO A 126 -14.78 0.96 -5.15
C PRO A 126 -15.45 1.95 -4.21
N GLU A 127 -15.31 1.75 -2.90
CA GLU A 127 -15.88 2.61 -1.85
C GLU A 127 -14.82 2.93 -0.79
N LEU A 128 -14.39 4.17 -0.73
CA LEU A 128 -13.34 4.61 0.20
C LEU A 128 -13.86 4.84 1.63
N ALA A 129 -15.15 5.13 1.80
CA ALA A 129 -15.70 5.48 3.12
C ALA A 129 -15.40 4.45 4.22
N PRO A 130 -15.56 3.12 4.02
CA PRO A 130 -15.21 2.14 5.04
C PRO A 130 -13.71 2.14 5.39
N VAL A 131 -12.83 2.32 4.39
CA VAL A 131 -11.39 2.40 4.62
C VAL A 131 -11.04 3.65 5.42
N LEU A 132 -11.56 4.82 5.02
CA LEU A 132 -11.30 6.09 5.70
C LEU A 132 -11.81 6.12 7.14
N THR A 133 -12.95 5.46 7.42
CA THR A 133 -13.47 5.30 8.79
C THR A 133 -12.49 4.53 9.66
N GLU A 134 -11.94 3.42 9.16
CA GLU A 134 -10.96 2.64 9.92
C GLU A 134 -9.60 3.36 10.02
N VAL A 135 -9.20 4.09 8.98
CA VAL A 135 -7.99 4.93 9.02
C VAL A 135 -8.12 6.01 10.11
N GLU A 136 -9.26 6.69 10.21
CA GLU A 136 -9.53 7.66 11.29
C GLU A 136 -9.41 7.02 12.66
N ARG A 137 -9.95 5.82 12.85
CA ARG A 137 -9.91 5.08 14.12
C ARG A 137 -8.49 4.70 14.54
N VAL A 138 -7.68 4.19 13.61
CA VAL A 138 -6.32 3.70 13.91
C VAL A 138 -5.29 4.81 14.04
N LEU A 139 -5.54 6.00 13.44
CA LEU A 139 -4.63 7.12 13.54
C LEU A 139 -4.63 7.73 14.94
N ALA A 140 -3.45 7.87 15.52
CA ALA A 140 -3.24 8.63 16.74
C ALA A 140 -3.53 10.13 16.51
N PRO A 141 -3.88 10.90 17.55
CA PRO A 141 -4.06 12.34 17.44
C PRO A 141 -2.84 13.05 16.81
N GLY A 142 -3.07 13.70 15.68
CA GLY A 142 -2.00 14.35 14.90
C GLY A 142 -1.22 13.40 13.96
N GLY A 143 -1.67 12.16 13.83
CA GLY A 143 -1.22 11.23 12.81
C GLY A 143 -1.63 11.68 11.39
N LEU A 144 -1.03 11.10 10.37
CA LEU A 144 -1.22 11.49 8.97
C LEU A 144 -1.69 10.30 8.14
N LEU A 145 -2.62 10.58 7.22
CA LEU A 145 -2.90 9.73 6.07
C LEU A 145 -2.25 10.35 4.84
N ALA A 146 -1.40 9.60 4.15
CA ALA A 146 -0.80 9.99 2.87
C ALA A 146 -1.14 8.96 1.79
N PHE A 147 -1.80 9.39 0.73
CA PHE A 147 -2.21 8.51 -0.36
C PHE A 147 -2.06 9.21 -1.72
N SER A 148 -1.95 8.40 -2.77
CA SER A 148 -2.00 8.87 -4.15
C SER A 148 -3.26 8.42 -4.85
N VAL A 149 -3.73 9.23 -5.80
CA VAL A 149 -4.83 8.92 -6.72
C VAL A 149 -4.47 9.45 -8.10
N GLU A 150 -4.97 8.80 -9.13
CA GLU A 150 -4.92 9.34 -10.47
C GLU A 150 -5.99 10.43 -10.65
N THR A 151 -5.64 11.51 -11.35
CA THR A 151 -6.58 12.58 -11.69
C THR A 151 -7.00 12.47 -13.15
N HIS A 152 -8.24 12.82 -13.45
CA HIS A 152 -8.77 12.95 -14.80
C HIS A 152 -9.49 14.29 -14.98
N SER A 153 -9.72 14.70 -16.22
CA SER A 153 -10.32 16.00 -16.55
C SER A 153 -11.85 16.04 -16.47
N GLY A 154 -12.52 14.92 -16.12
CA GLY A 154 -13.97 14.81 -16.00
C GLY A 154 -14.46 15.00 -14.57
N GLU A 155 -15.80 15.05 -14.39
CA GLU A 155 -16.43 15.04 -13.07
C GLU A 155 -16.62 13.60 -12.54
N GLY A 156 -16.56 13.42 -11.22
CA GLY A 156 -16.80 12.15 -10.55
C GLY A 156 -15.59 11.21 -10.54
N VAL A 157 -15.83 9.92 -10.28
CA VAL A 157 -14.82 8.87 -10.27
C VAL A 157 -14.94 8.04 -11.54
N VAL A 158 -13.86 7.91 -12.29
CA VAL A 158 -13.77 7.12 -13.51
C VAL A 158 -12.82 5.96 -13.32
N ILE A 159 -13.25 4.75 -13.70
CA ILE A 159 -12.35 3.59 -13.79
C ILE A 159 -11.60 3.71 -15.11
N GLY A 160 -10.29 3.97 -15.03
CA GLY A 160 -9.42 4.14 -16.20
C GLY A 160 -9.28 2.84 -17.00
N GLU A 161 -9.29 2.95 -18.34
CA GLU A 161 -9.08 1.82 -19.27
C GLU A 161 -7.64 1.26 -19.25
N ARG A 162 -6.68 1.96 -18.64
CA ARG A 162 -5.26 1.57 -18.58
C ARG A 162 -4.94 0.37 -17.69
N LEU A 163 -5.93 -0.20 -17.03
CA LEU A 163 -5.79 -1.44 -16.24
C LEU A 163 -5.73 -2.73 -17.07
N ALA A 164 -5.80 -2.63 -18.40
CA ALA A 164 -5.51 -3.75 -19.30
C ALA A 164 -3.99 -3.93 -19.46
N MET A 165 -3.31 -4.36 -18.41
CA MET A 165 -1.93 -4.81 -18.53
C MET A 165 -1.91 -6.17 -19.25
N PRO A 166 -0.93 -6.45 -20.14
CA PRO A 166 -0.87 -7.72 -20.87
C PRO A 166 -0.70 -8.89 -19.90
N THR A 167 -1.53 -9.91 -20.06
CA THR A 167 -1.52 -11.15 -19.26
C THR A 167 -0.19 -11.89 -19.37
N PRO A 168 0.65 -11.96 -18.33
CA PRO A 168 1.77 -12.87 -18.31
C PRO A 168 1.33 -14.27 -17.83
N ARG A 169 1.81 -15.29 -18.49
CA ARG A 169 1.61 -16.67 -18.08
C ARG A 169 2.71 -17.08 -17.09
N ASN A 170 2.60 -16.72 -15.83
CA ASN A 170 3.35 -17.39 -14.76
C ASN A 170 2.66 -17.09 -13.43
N THR A 171 2.19 -18.13 -12.79
CA THR A 171 1.54 -18.12 -11.49
C THR A 171 2.62 -18.21 -10.40
N CYS A 172 2.59 -17.33 -9.42
CA CYS A 172 3.30 -17.53 -8.16
C CYS A 172 2.73 -18.80 -7.51
N MET A 173 3.52 -19.86 -7.43
CA MET A 173 3.13 -21.07 -6.72
C MET A 173 3.44 -20.89 -5.24
N THR A 174 2.42 -20.64 -4.43
CA THR A 174 2.49 -20.92 -3.00
C THR A 174 2.56 -22.43 -2.83
N GLU A 175 3.73 -22.98 -2.50
CA GLU A 175 3.84 -24.35 -1.98
C GLU A 175 3.08 -24.42 -0.65
N GLN A 176 1.84 -24.89 -0.70
CA GLN A 176 1.19 -25.41 0.48
C GLN A 176 1.96 -26.67 0.89
N ARG A 177 2.88 -26.55 1.86
CA ARG A 177 3.40 -27.72 2.57
C ARG A 177 2.21 -28.35 3.29
N GLN A 178 1.65 -29.38 2.70
CA GLN A 178 0.82 -30.34 3.42
C GLN A 178 1.73 -31.01 4.43
N ALA A 179 1.53 -30.68 5.71
CA ALA A 179 2.03 -31.50 6.79
C ALA A 179 1.28 -32.82 6.77
N GLY A 180 1.98 -33.91 6.38
CA GLY A 180 1.58 -35.28 6.64
C GLY A 180 1.98 -35.68 8.06
#